data_aa5168dbaea2624809e5b40fd6b58394
#
_entry.id   aa5168dbaea2624809e5b40fd6b58394
#
_cell.length_a   1.000
_cell.length_b   1.000
_cell.length_c   1.000
_cell.angle_alpha   90.00
_cell.angle_beta   90.00
_cell.angle_gamma   90.00
#
_symmetry.space_group_name_H-M   'P 1'
#
loop_
_entity.id
_entity.type
_entity.pdbx_description
1 polymer ?
#
loop_
_entity_poly.entity_id
_entity_poly.type
_entity_poly.pdbx_seq_one_letter_code
_entity_poly.pdbx_strand_id
1 'polypeptide(L)'
;MKKVLFGLVLAAVALPLSAQQKPVYLDASKPIEERVEDALSRLTLEEKVKLTHAQSKFSSAGVPRLGIPDVWTDDGPHGIRPDVLWDEWEQAGCTNDSCVAFPALTCLAATWNPEMSLLYGQSIGEEARYRNKSVLLGPGVNIYRTPLNGRNFEYMGEDPYLAGKMVSPYIRGVQQNGVAACVKHFALNNHEVNRHTTNVIVDDRALYEIYLPAFKMAVQEGGAWSIMGAYNLYKGQHLCHNQYTLNDILKGEWGFDGVVISDWGGTHDTRQAITNGLDMEFGSWTNGLSNGASNAYDNYYLANPYLNLIREGKVGTTELDDKVRRILRLIFRTVMNPDRPWGSMLSPEHYEAARRIGEEGIVLLQNKGNVLPIDLNRAKKILVVGENAIKMMTVGGGSSSLKVQRELSPLDGIKQRVAGKAEVVYA
;
A
#
# COMPACT_ATOMS: atom_id res chain seq x y z
N MET A 1 -30.48 54.25 66.81
CA MET A 1 -29.56 53.23 66.27
C MET A 1 -29.90 53.01 64.80
N LYS A 2 -29.16 53.63 63.90
CA LYS A 2 -29.36 53.52 62.42
C LYS A 2 -28.42 52.44 61.88
N LYS A 3 -28.93 51.37 61.30
CA LYS A 3 -28.17 50.32 60.60
C LYS A 3 -27.92 50.80 59.16
N VAL A 4 -26.65 51.00 58.79
CA VAL A 4 -26.20 51.25 57.44
C VAL A 4 -25.92 49.89 56.80
N LEU A 5 -26.59 49.56 55.69
CA LEU A 5 -26.41 48.39 54.88
C LEU A 5 -25.42 48.72 53.76
N PHE A 6 -24.23 48.14 53.76
CA PHE A 6 -23.25 48.27 52.67
C PHE A 6 -23.55 47.15 51.63
N GLY A 7 -24.08 47.56 50.50
CA GLY A 7 -24.24 46.63 49.34
C GLY A 7 -22.93 46.58 48.53
N LEU A 8 -22.30 45.41 48.52
CA LEU A 8 -21.19 45.09 47.63
C LEU A 8 -21.74 44.80 46.23
N VAL A 9 -21.44 45.68 45.27
CA VAL A 9 -21.68 45.42 43.84
C VAL A 9 -20.49 44.68 43.28
N LEU A 10 -20.58 43.39 43.02
CA LEU A 10 -19.62 42.61 42.24
C LEU A 10 -19.82 42.91 40.75
N ALA A 11 -18.94 43.72 40.18
CA ALA A 11 -18.85 43.87 38.74
C ALA A 11 -18.16 42.65 38.13
N ALA A 12 -18.91 41.74 37.55
CA ALA A 12 -18.39 40.64 36.74
C ALA A 12 -17.80 41.19 35.44
N VAL A 13 -16.47 41.27 35.36
CA VAL A 13 -15.76 41.54 34.11
C VAL A 13 -15.86 40.30 33.23
N ALA A 14 -16.80 40.26 32.30
CA ALA A 14 -16.82 39.24 31.25
C ALA A 14 -15.70 39.56 30.27
N LEU A 15 -14.57 38.87 30.46
CA LEU A 15 -13.53 38.80 29.42
C LEU A 15 -14.15 38.10 28.19
N PRO A 16 -14.07 38.68 26.98
CA PRO A 16 -14.53 37.98 25.80
C PRO A 16 -13.60 36.76 25.63
N LEU A 17 -14.14 35.53 25.76
CA LEU A 17 -13.49 34.36 25.22
C LEU A 17 -13.45 34.61 23.71
N SER A 18 -12.29 35.09 23.22
CA SER A 18 -11.97 35.07 21.81
C SER A 18 -12.02 33.59 21.39
N ALA A 19 -13.06 33.19 20.68
CA ALA A 19 -13.13 31.88 20.07
C ALA A 19 -11.89 31.76 19.16
N GLN A 20 -10.89 31.02 19.63
CA GLN A 20 -9.64 30.83 18.89
C GLN A 20 -10.03 30.19 17.56
N GLN A 21 -9.86 30.92 16.49
CA GLN A 21 -10.27 30.47 15.15
C GLN A 21 -9.58 29.14 14.86
N LYS A 22 -10.38 28.11 14.54
CA LYS A 22 -9.87 26.77 14.25
C LYS A 22 -8.79 26.85 13.17
N PRO A 23 -7.60 26.26 13.37
CA PRO A 23 -6.56 26.25 12.35
C PRO A 23 -7.07 25.71 11.01
N VAL A 24 -6.61 26.28 9.89
CA VAL A 24 -7.07 25.90 8.54
C VAL A 24 -6.85 24.42 8.27
N TYR A 25 -5.71 23.86 8.69
CA TYR A 25 -5.43 22.44 8.46
C TYR A 25 -6.41 21.48 9.15
N LEU A 26 -7.10 21.91 10.21
CA LEU A 26 -8.12 21.11 10.91
C LEU A 26 -9.52 21.30 10.30
N ASP A 27 -9.72 22.28 9.44
CA ASP A 27 -11.01 22.54 8.79
C ASP A 27 -11.16 21.71 7.51
N ALA A 28 -11.90 20.60 7.60
CA ALA A 28 -12.10 19.69 6.46
C ALA A 28 -12.89 20.34 5.29
N SER A 29 -13.58 21.45 5.50
CA SER A 29 -14.26 22.18 4.42
C SER A 29 -13.31 22.95 3.51
N LYS A 30 -12.07 23.15 3.94
CA LYS A 30 -11.03 23.84 3.16
C LYS A 30 -10.38 22.92 2.14
N PRO A 31 -9.95 23.46 0.99
CA PRO A 31 -9.13 22.70 0.02
C PRO A 31 -7.93 22.05 0.68
N ILE A 32 -7.59 20.84 0.24
CA ILE A 32 -6.47 20.07 0.82
C ILE A 32 -5.17 20.86 0.75
N GLU A 33 -4.89 21.57 -0.34
CA GLU A 33 -3.65 22.33 -0.49
C GLU A 33 -3.56 23.51 0.50
N GLU A 34 -4.66 24.19 0.81
CA GLU A 34 -4.67 25.22 1.86
C GLU A 34 -4.38 24.62 3.24
N ARG A 35 -4.92 23.43 3.50
CA ARG A 35 -4.67 22.69 4.74
C ARG A 35 -3.22 22.23 4.84
N VAL A 36 -2.63 21.79 3.73
CA VAL A 36 -1.22 21.37 3.63
C VAL A 36 -0.30 22.54 3.97
N GLU A 37 -0.48 23.70 3.33
CA GLU A 37 0.40 24.85 3.58
C GLU A 37 0.24 25.40 5.01
N ASP A 38 -0.97 25.44 5.57
CA ASP A 38 -1.17 25.85 6.97
C ASP A 38 -0.49 24.88 7.94
N ALA A 39 -0.63 23.56 7.74
CA ALA A 39 0.04 22.56 8.57
C ALA A 39 1.57 22.68 8.46
N LEU A 40 2.10 22.73 7.22
CA LEU A 40 3.54 22.84 6.95
C LEU A 40 4.17 24.05 7.65
N SER A 41 3.48 25.19 7.64
CA SER A 41 3.96 26.42 8.26
C SER A 41 4.10 26.34 9.79
N ARG A 42 3.42 25.38 10.41
CA ARG A 42 3.40 25.17 11.88
C ARG A 42 4.39 24.11 12.36
N LEU A 43 4.98 23.34 11.45
CA LEU A 43 5.91 22.26 11.78
C LEU A 43 7.31 22.81 12.12
N THR A 44 7.92 22.24 13.17
CA THR A 44 9.34 22.43 13.41
C THR A 44 10.18 21.63 12.41
N LEU A 45 11.47 21.94 12.32
CA LEU A 45 12.40 21.20 11.47
C LEU A 45 12.44 19.71 11.81
N GLU A 46 12.48 19.39 13.10
CA GLU A 46 12.53 18.02 13.62
C GLU A 46 11.22 17.25 13.30
N GLU A 47 10.07 17.92 13.43
CA GLU A 47 8.77 17.33 13.07
C GLU A 47 8.68 17.03 11.57
N LYS A 48 9.18 17.95 10.72
CA LYS A 48 9.24 17.72 9.27
C LYS A 48 10.09 16.51 8.92
N VAL A 49 11.28 16.39 9.54
CA VAL A 49 12.16 15.22 9.30
C VAL A 49 11.51 13.93 9.78
N LYS A 50 10.87 13.92 10.96
CA LYS A 50 10.19 12.71 11.48
C LYS A 50 9.08 12.18 10.60
N LEU A 51 8.41 13.03 9.83
CA LEU A 51 7.41 12.60 8.86
C LEU A 51 8.02 11.82 7.68
N THR A 52 9.29 12.01 7.35
CA THR A 52 9.93 11.43 6.15
C THR A 52 10.54 10.06 6.36
N HIS A 53 10.48 9.49 7.56
CA HIS A 53 11.02 8.15 7.83
C HIS A 53 10.16 7.36 8.81
N ALA A 54 10.37 6.05 8.83
CA ALA A 54 9.67 5.17 9.74
C ALA A 54 10.00 5.42 11.21
N GLN A 55 9.05 5.11 12.09
CA GLN A 55 9.21 4.99 13.53
C GLN A 55 8.97 3.57 14.04
N SER A 56 8.39 2.72 13.21
CA SER A 56 8.15 1.28 13.45
C SER A 56 8.31 0.52 12.16
N LYS A 57 8.07 -0.80 12.17
CA LYS A 57 8.11 -1.62 10.95
C LYS A 57 7.16 -1.10 9.87
N PHE A 58 5.98 -0.58 10.25
CA PHE A 58 4.93 -0.20 9.32
C PHE A 58 4.30 1.18 9.59
N SER A 59 4.96 2.05 10.35
CA SER A 59 4.45 3.42 10.55
C SER A 59 5.52 4.48 10.46
N SER A 60 5.12 5.69 10.03
CA SER A 60 5.86 6.92 10.23
C SER A 60 5.15 7.79 11.26
N ALA A 61 5.92 8.63 11.96
CA ALA A 61 5.40 9.47 13.01
C ALA A 61 4.46 10.55 12.45
N GLY A 62 3.37 10.79 13.18
CA GLY A 62 2.58 11.99 13.05
C GLY A 62 3.18 13.17 13.80
N VAL A 63 2.35 14.17 14.07
CA VAL A 63 2.74 15.36 14.85
C VAL A 63 1.73 15.56 15.99
N PRO A 64 1.91 14.87 17.13
CA PRO A 64 0.94 14.89 18.24
C PRO A 64 0.61 16.30 18.75
N ARG A 65 1.59 17.22 18.77
CA ARG A 65 1.40 18.62 19.15
C ARG A 65 0.35 19.34 18.29
N LEU A 66 0.19 18.94 17.04
CA LEU A 66 -0.79 19.46 16.10
C LEU A 66 -2.00 18.54 15.93
N GLY A 67 -2.08 17.41 16.63
CA GLY A 67 -3.13 16.43 16.45
C GLY A 67 -3.09 15.74 15.09
N ILE A 68 -1.95 15.72 14.41
CA ILE A 68 -1.74 14.99 13.17
C ILE A 68 -1.35 13.56 13.51
N PRO A 69 -2.16 12.54 13.13
CA PRO A 69 -1.91 11.14 13.47
C PRO A 69 -0.73 10.54 12.71
N ASP A 70 -0.24 9.40 13.22
CA ASP A 70 0.72 8.55 12.52
C ASP A 70 0.15 8.02 11.21
N VAL A 71 1.02 7.80 10.23
CA VAL A 71 0.69 7.09 8.99
C VAL A 71 1.02 5.61 9.17
N TRP A 72 0.01 4.76 9.12
CA TRP A 72 0.15 3.32 9.17
C TRP A 72 0.06 2.71 7.79
N THR A 73 1.05 1.93 7.42
CA THR A 73 1.06 1.12 6.20
C THR A 73 0.78 -0.33 6.54
N ASP A 74 0.40 -1.14 5.54
CA ASP A 74 0.37 -2.59 5.69
C ASP A 74 0.62 -3.28 4.35
N ASP A 75 1.24 -4.45 4.40
CA ASP A 75 1.42 -5.29 3.24
C ASP A 75 0.10 -5.92 2.79
N GLY A 76 0.06 -6.24 1.52
CA GLY A 76 -0.91 -7.13 0.97
C GLY A 76 -1.47 -6.74 -0.40
N PRO A 77 -0.90 -7.27 -1.50
CA PRO A 77 -1.53 -7.14 -2.81
C PRO A 77 -2.79 -8.01 -2.96
N HIS A 78 -2.96 -9.08 -2.15
CA HIS A 78 -4.11 -10.00 -2.23
C HIS A 78 -4.77 -10.32 -0.87
N GLY A 79 -4.49 -9.54 0.16
CA GLY A 79 -5.06 -9.62 1.50
C GLY A 79 -4.23 -8.79 2.48
N ILE A 80 -4.82 -8.40 3.60
CA ILE A 80 -4.14 -7.56 4.60
C ILE A 80 -3.30 -8.45 5.51
N ARG A 81 -1.98 -8.19 5.57
CA ARG A 81 -1.05 -8.92 6.41
C ARG A 81 -1.41 -8.76 7.90
N PRO A 82 -1.18 -9.77 8.77
CA PRO A 82 -1.32 -9.59 10.22
C PRO A 82 -0.30 -8.59 10.75
N ASP A 83 -0.69 -7.83 11.78
CA ASP A 83 0.20 -6.86 12.41
C ASP A 83 1.44 -7.53 12.99
N VAL A 84 2.57 -6.89 12.85
CA VAL A 84 3.84 -7.31 13.43
C VAL A 84 4.16 -6.46 14.67
N LEU A 85 5.10 -6.93 15.48
CA LEU A 85 5.63 -6.16 16.61
C LEU A 85 6.24 -4.84 16.11
N TRP A 86 6.32 -3.86 17.01
CA TRP A 86 6.79 -2.51 16.68
C TRP A 86 8.17 -2.51 16.00
N ASP A 87 9.11 -3.27 16.56
CA ASP A 87 10.51 -3.31 16.13
C ASP A 87 10.95 -4.63 15.49
N GLU A 88 10.06 -5.61 15.38
CA GLU A 88 10.38 -6.96 14.93
C GLU A 88 9.41 -7.46 13.86
N TRP A 89 9.83 -8.48 13.11
CA TRP A 89 9.02 -9.09 12.05
C TRP A 89 8.06 -10.18 12.55
N GLU A 90 8.12 -10.51 13.83
CA GLU A 90 7.20 -11.45 14.46
C GLU A 90 5.77 -10.86 14.50
N GLN A 91 4.78 -11.72 14.31
CA GLN A 91 3.37 -11.30 14.40
C GLN A 91 3.05 -10.81 15.82
N ALA A 92 2.32 -9.71 15.92
CA ALA A 92 1.91 -9.13 17.21
C ALA A 92 0.88 -9.99 17.97
N GLY A 93 0.34 -11.03 17.34
CA GLY A 93 -0.62 -11.93 17.97
C GLY A 93 -2.01 -11.33 18.16
N CYS A 94 -2.36 -10.31 17.40
CA CYS A 94 -3.68 -9.70 17.44
C CYS A 94 -4.78 -10.72 17.09
N THR A 95 -5.93 -10.63 17.74
CA THR A 95 -7.07 -11.54 17.51
C THR A 95 -7.96 -11.09 16.34
N ASN A 96 -7.84 -9.82 15.92
CA ASN A 96 -8.67 -9.17 14.90
C ASN A 96 -7.89 -8.83 13.63
N ASP A 97 -6.80 -9.54 13.34
CA ASP A 97 -5.92 -9.29 12.18
C ASP A 97 -5.98 -10.40 11.11
N SER A 98 -6.94 -11.30 11.19
CA SER A 98 -7.25 -12.22 10.10
C SER A 98 -7.88 -11.46 8.93
N CYS A 99 -7.69 -11.97 7.71
CA CYS A 99 -8.21 -11.34 6.49
C CYS A 99 -8.90 -12.34 5.56
N VAL A 100 -9.60 -11.83 4.55
CA VAL A 100 -9.95 -12.60 3.35
C VAL A 100 -8.73 -12.68 2.45
N ALA A 101 -8.38 -13.88 2.00
CA ALA A 101 -7.44 -14.04 0.89
C ALA A 101 -8.19 -13.89 -0.43
N PHE A 102 -7.94 -12.80 -1.11
CA PHE A 102 -8.44 -12.60 -2.47
C PHE A 102 -7.58 -13.40 -3.47
N PRO A 103 -8.10 -13.69 -4.70
CA PRO A 103 -7.28 -14.31 -5.72
C PRO A 103 -5.99 -13.54 -6.01
N ALA A 104 -4.93 -14.26 -6.39
CA ALA A 104 -3.70 -13.64 -6.84
C ALA A 104 -3.97 -12.64 -7.98
N LEU A 105 -3.17 -11.56 -8.07
CA LEU A 105 -3.41 -10.52 -9.09
C LEU A 105 -3.30 -11.06 -10.53
N THR A 106 -2.54 -12.14 -10.74
CA THR A 106 -2.55 -12.89 -12.00
C THR A 106 -3.95 -13.40 -12.37
N CYS A 107 -4.69 -13.94 -11.38
CA CYS A 107 -6.07 -14.41 -11.57
C CYS A 107 -7.01 -13.22 -11.81
N LEU A 108 -6.85 -12.13 -11.06
CA LEU A 108 -7.62 -10.91 -11.31
C LEU A 108 -7.43 -10.41 -12.74
N ALA A 109 -6.18 -10.32 -13.21
CA ALA A 109 -5.88 -9.88 -14.58
C ALA A 109 -6.48 -10.81 -15.64
N ALA A 110 -6.53 -12.14 -15.37
CA ALA A 110 -7.11 -13.13 -16.28
C ALA A 110 -8.61 -12.96 -16.47
N THR A 111 -9.31 -12.21 -15.63
CA THR A 111 -10.73 -11.87 -15.85
C THR A 111 -10.93 -10.93 -17.03
N TRP A 112 -9.94 -10.10 -17.37
CA TRP A 112 -10.03 -9.01 -18.33
C TRP A 112 -11.19 -8.03 -18.04
N ASN A 113 -11.68 -8.03 -16.82
CA ASN A 113 -12.86 -7.28 -16.40
C ASN A 113 -12.48 -6.18 -15.37
N PRO A 114 -12.48 -4.90 -15.78
CA PRO A 114 -12.19 -3.78 -14.89
C PRO A 114 -13.16 -3.65 -13.70
N GLU A 115 -14.40 -4.17 -13.82
CA GLU A 115 -15.38 -4.17 -12.72
C GLU A 115 -14.95 -5.13 -11.60
N MET A 116 -14.37 -6.30 -11.96
CA MET A 116 -13.80 -7.22 -10.98
C MET A 116 -12.60 -6.59 -10.27
N SER A 117 -11.82 -5.80 -10.98
CA SER A 117 -10.69 -5.07 -10.39
C SER A 117 -11.15 -3.96 -9.43
N LEU A 118 -12.21 -3.24 -9.78
CA LEU A 118 -12.83 -2.25 -8.88
C LEU A 118 -13.39 -2.93 -7.62
N LEU A 119 -14.14 -4.03 -7.79
CA LEU A 119 -14.69 -4.82 -6.69
C LEU A 119 -13.60 -5.35 -5.77
N TYR A 120 -12.48 -5.82 -6.34
CA TYR A 120 -11.31 -6.26 -5.58
C TYR A 120 -10.76 -5.12 -4.71
N GLY A 121 -10.50 -3.96 -5.36
CA GLY A 121 -9.97 -2.79 -4.66
C GLY A 121 -10.89 -2.28 -3.56
N GLN A 122 -12.21 -2.29 -3.79
CA GLN A 122 -13.20 -1.92 -2.77
C GLN A 122 -13.12 -2.85 -1.56
N SER A 123 -13.18 -4.16 -1.79
CA SER A 123 -13.21 -5.16 -0.71
C SER A 123 -11.92 -5.17 0.13
N ILE A 124 -10.76 -5.16 -0.50
CA ILE A 124 -9.48 -5.14 0.22
C ILE A 124 -9.25 -3.78 0.91
N GLY A 125 -9.71 -2.69 0.28
CA GLY A 125 -9.67 -1.34 0.85
C GLY A 125 -10.54 -1.21 2.10
N GLU A 126 -11.70 -1.87 2.15
CA GLU A 126 -12.55 -1.94 3.34
C GLU A 126 -11.86 -2.66 4.50
N GLU A 127 -11.17 -3.78 4.24
CA GLU A 127 -10.41 -4.49 5.28
C GLU A 127 -9.23 -3.66 5.79
N ALA A 128 -8.48 -3.01 4.89
CA ALA A 128 -7.40 -2.11 5.26
C ALA A 128 -7.91 -0.94 6.13
N ARG A 129 -9.05 -0.35 5.72
CA ARG A 129 -9.68 0.75 6.45
C ARG A 129 -10.18 0.32 7.83
N TYR A 130 -10.81 -0.85 7.94
CA TYR A 130 -11.26 -1.41 9.22
C TYR A 130 -10.08 -1.54 10.20
N ARG A 131 -8.91 -1.98 9.71
CA ARG A 131 -7.68 -2.09 10.49
C ARG A 131 -6.93 -0.77 10.66
N ASN A 132 -7.58 0.37 10.33
CA ASN A 132 -7.06 1.72 10.45
C ASN A 132 -5.73 1.96 9.71
N LYS A 133 -5.53 1.29 8.58
CA LYS A 133 -4.36 1.53 7.74
C LYS A 133 -4.57 2.76 6.86
N SER A 134 -3.54 3.58 6.73
CA SER A 134 -3.53 4.76 5.85
C SER A 134 -3.10 4.40 4.44
N VAL A 135 -2.22 3.39 4.31
CA VAL A 135 -1.62 2.97 3.04
C VAL A 135 -1.65 1.45 2.95
N LEU A 136 -2.22 0.93 1.87
CA LEU A 136 -2.09 -0.46 1.46
C LEU A 136 -0.91 -0.59 0.48
N LEU A 137 0.08 -1.42 0.80
CA LEU A 137 1.29 -1.64 -0.01
C LEU A 137 1.00 -2.60 -1.18
N GLY A 138 0.18 -2.12 -2.07
CA GLY A 138 -0.30 -2.80 -3.28
C GLY A 138 -1.15 -1.85 -4.12
N PRO A 139 -1.45 -2.23 -5.38
CA PRO A 139 -1.12 -3.48 -6.06
C PRO A 139 0.29 -3.53 -6.66
N GLY A 140 0.77 -4.75 -6.96
CA GLY A 140 1.97 -4.96 -7.76
C GLY A 140 1.65 -4.95 -9.25
N VAL A 141 2.51 -4.32 -10.09
CA VAL A 141 2.27 -4.20 -11.54
C VAL A 141 3.51 -4.42 -12.41
N ASN A 142 4.59 -4.97 -11.86
CA ASN A 142 5.76 -5.28 -12.65
C ASN A 142 5.43 -6.32 -13.73
N ILE A 143 5.96 -6.11 -14.93
CA ILE A 143 5.70 -6.97 -16.08
C ILE A 143 6.47 -8.29 -15.95
N TYR A 144 5.81 -9.41 -16.27
CA TYR A 144 6.47 -10.72 -16.31
C TYR A 144 7.51 -10.79 -17.42
N ARG A 145 8.76 -11.06 -17.04
CA ARG A 145 9.86 -11.33 -17.97
C ARG A 145 10.11 -12.83 -18.13
N THR A 146 9.80 -13.58 -17.10
CA THR A 146 9.99 -15.02 -17.02
C THR A 146 8.94 -15.63 -16.09
N PRO A 147 8.43 -16.83 -16.37
CA PRO A 147 7.53 -17.52 -15.47
C PRO A 147 8.19 -17.95 -14.15
N LEU A 148 9.51 -17.92 -14.07
CA LEU A 148 10.28 -18.35 -12.90
C LEU A 148 10.44 -17.26 -11.82
N ASN A 149 9.95 -16.05 -12.05
CA ASN A 149 10.00 -15.01 -11.02
C ASN A 149 9.05 -15.36 -9.86
N GLY A 150 9.59 -15.47 -8.64
CA GLY A 150 8.86 -15.88 -7.44
C GLY A 150 7.74 -14.92 -7.01
N ARG A 151 7.69 -13.70 -7.54
CA ARG A 151 6.67 -12.69 -7.21
C ARG A 151 5.64 -12.45 -8.33
N ASN A 152 5.64 -13.27 -9.39
CA ASN A 152 4.65 -13.12 -10.47
C ASN A 152 3.20 -13.17 -9.98
N PHE A 153 2.89 -13.98 -8.95
CA PHE A 153 1.53 -14.11 -8.42
C PHE A 153 0.94 -12.77 -7.91
N GLU A 154 1.75 -11.84 -7.46
CA GLU A 154 1.31 -10.53 -6.99
C GLU A 154 1.33 -9.43 -8.06
N TYR A 155 1.58 -9.80 -9.33
CA TYR A 155 1.57 -8.91 -10.48
C TYR A 155 0.47 -9.29 -11.49
N MET A 156 0.21 -8.40 -12.47
CA MET A 156 -0.95 -8.51 -13.37
C MET A 156 -0.64 -9.08 -14.77
N GLY A 157 0.54 -9.67 -14.97
CA GLY A 157 0.86 -10.38 -16.20
C GLY A 157 1.98 -9.74 -17.02
N GLU A 158 2.06 -10.17 -18.29
CA GLU A 158 3.11 -9.76 -19.25
C GLU A 158 2.67 -8.63 -20.19
N ASP A 159 1.37 -8.36 -20.29
CA ASP A 159 0.81 -7.31 -21.12
C ASP A 159 0.71 -5.99 -20.34
N PRO A 160 1.50 -4.95 -20.72
CA PRO A 160 1.50 -3.68 -20.00
C PRO A 160 0.19 -2.90 -20.12
N TYR A 161 -0.55 -3.07 -21.23
CA TYR A 161 -1.84 -2.41 -21.42
C TYR A 161 -2.92 -3.05 -20.53
N LEU A 162 -3.02 -4.38 -20.53
CA LEU A 162 -3.92 -5.11 -19.63
C LEU A 162 -3.63 -4.77 -18.18
N ALA A 163 -2.37 -4.85 -17.75
CA ALA A 163 -1.97 -4.50 -16.39
C ALA A 163 -2.40 -3.07 -16.02
N GLY A 164 -2.21 -2.09 -16.92
CA GLY A 164 -2.63 -0.70 -16.73
C GLY A 164 -4.15 -0.54 -16.62
N LYS A 165 -4.93 -1.24 -17.46
CA LYS A 165 -6.40 -1.18 -17.43
C LYS A 165 -6.99 -1.88 -16.19
N MET A 166 -6.32 -2.88 -15.67
CA MET A 166 -6.75 -3.57 -14.45
C MET A 166 -6.32 -2.82 -13.18
N VAL A 167 -5.12 -2.23 -13.14
CA VAL A 167 -4.63 -1.54 -11.96
C VAL A 167 -5.42 -0.27 -11.63
N SER A 168 -5.86 0.48 -12.64
CA SER A 168 -6.53 1.77 -12.44
C SER A 168 -7.83 1.65 -11.63
N PRO A 169 -8.78 0.74 -11.94
CA PRO A 169 -9.97 0.54 -11.11
C PRO A 169 -9.66 -0.08 -9.74
N TYR A 170 -8.65 -0.94 -9.61
CA TYR A 170 -8.19 -1.43 -8.30
C TYR A 170 -7.82 -0.25 -7.38
N ILE A 171 -6.98 0.67 -7.85
CA ILE A 171 -6.56 1.85 -7.11
C ILE A 171 -7.78 2.68 -6.67
N ARG A 172 -8.70 2.97 -7.59
CA ARG A 172 -9.92 3.72 -7.26
C ARG A 172 -10.74 3.02 -6.17
N GLY A 173 -10.89 1.70 -6.26
CA GLY A 173 -11.60 0.90 -5.26
C GLY A 173 -10.98 0.99 -3.87
N VAL A 174 -9.66 0.86 -3.75
CA VAL A 174 -8.95 1.03 -2.47
C VAL A 174 -9.14 2.46 -1.93
N GLN A 175 -8.94 3.47 -2.78
CA GLN A 175 -8.94 4.87 -2.36
C GLN A 175 -10.31 5.42 -2.00
N GLN A 176 -11.40 4.83 -2.50
CA GLN A 176 -12.77 5.13 -2.04
C GLN A 176 -12.97 4.89 -0.54
N ASN A 177 -12.15 4.04 0.06
CA ASN A 177 -12.17 3.76 1.50
C ASN A 177 -11.32 4.73 2.33
N GLY A 178 -10.73 5.75 1.72
CA GLY A 178 -9.80 6.65 2.40
C GLY A 178 -8.50 5.96 2.80
N VAL A 179 -8.07 4.98 2.01
CA VAL A 179 -6.79 4.27 2.11
C VAL A 179 -6.00 4.51 0.82
N ALA A 180 -4.76 4.89 0.91
CA ALA A 180 -3.92 5.07 -0.27
C ALA A 180 -3.51 3.70 -0.84
N ALA A 181 -3.70 3.49 -2.13
CA ALA A 181 -3.05 2.41 -2.85
C ALA A 181 -1.58 2.80 -3.10
N CYS A 182 -0.64 1.91 -2.75
CA CYS A 182 0.79 2.10 -2.99
C CYS A 182 1.24 1.15 -4.10
N VAL A 183 1.25 1.65 -5.32
CA VAL A 183 1.57 0.83 -6.50
C VAL A 183 3.05 0.47 -6.52
N LYS A 184 3.37 -0.81 -6.75
CA LYS A 184 4.72 -1.34 -6.59
C LYS A 184 5.13 -2.33 -7.68
N HIS A 185 6.42 -2.53 -7.88
CA HIS A 185 7.60 -1.81 -7.36
C HIS A 185 8.18 -0.96 -8.49
N PHE A 186 8.20 0.34 -8.31
CA PHE A 186 8.54 1.32 -9.36
C PHE A 186 10.05 1.49 -9.50
N ALA A 187 10.61 1.14 -10.58
CA ALA A 187 10.17 0.30 -11.67
C ALA A 187 11.22 -0.79 -11.89
N LEU A 188 11.02 -1.71 -12.83
CA LEU A 188 12.04 -2.66 -13.26
C LEU A 188 12.40 -3.78 -12.26
N ASN A 189 11.62 -4.03 -11.21
CA ASN A 189 11.80 -5.20 -10.34
C ASN A 189 11.13 -6.43 -10.96
N ASN A 190 11.75 -6.99 -12.01
CA ASN A 190 11.18 -8.07 -12.81
C ASN A 190 11.78 -9.45 -12.50
N HIS A 191 12.68 -9.54 -11.53
CA HIS A 191 13.21 -10.79 -10.94
C HIS A 191 13.75 -10.52 -9.54
N GLU A 192 13.84 -11.58 -8.73
CA GLU A 192 14.19 -11.48 -7.31
C GLU A 192 15.66 -11.82 -7.00
N VAL A 193 16.36 -12.51 -7.91
CA VAL A 193 17.75 -12.91 -7.70
C VAL A 193 18.64 -11.67 -7.71
N ASN A 194 19.41 -11.47 -6.62
CA ASN A 194 20.31 -10.32 -6.44
C ASN A 194 19.62 -8.95 -6.63
N ARG A 195 18.33 -8.84 -6.32
CA ARG A 195 17.51 -7.62 -6.55
C ARG A 195 18.11 -6.36 -5.95
N HIS A 196 18.84 -6.44 -4.83
CA HIS A 196 19.48 -5.29 -4.18
C HIS A 196 20.74 -4.77 -4.87
N THR A 197 21.31 -5.54 -5.80
CA THR A 197 22.58 -5.21 -6.47
C THR A 197 22.50 -5.24 -7.99
N THR A 198 21.39 -5.73 -8.54
CA THR A 198 21.21 -5.80 -9.99
C THR A 198 21.02 -4.39 -10.58
N ASN A 199 21.93 -3.99 -11.45
CA ASN A 199 21.76 -2.78 -12.26
C ASN A 199 21.11 -3.15 -13.60
N VAL A 200 19.83 -2.76 -13.77
CA VAL A 200 19.05 -3.13 -14.94
C VAL A 200 19.54 -2.36 -16.17
N ILE A 201 19.71 -3.07 -17.27
CA ILE A 201 20.00 -2.51 -18.58
C ILE A 201 18.77 -2.68 -19.45
N VAL A 202 18.21 -1.56 -19.87
CA VAL A 202 17.02 -1.49 -20.73
C VAL A 202 17.15 -0.24 -21.60
N ASP A 203 16.78 -0.33 -22.87
CA ASP A 203 16.68 0.83 -23.74
C ASP A 203 15.40 1.64 -23.47
N ASP A 204 15.39 2.90 -23.89
CA ASP A 204 14.28 3.81 -23.62
C ASP A 204 12.98 3.34 -24.27
N ARG A 205 13.02 2.71 -25.45
CA ARG A 205 11.84 2.18 -26.11
C ARG A 205 11.18 1.08 -25.25
N ALA A 206 11.96 0.08 -24.82
CA ALA A 206 11.45 -0.99 -23.98
C ALA A 206 10.98 -0.45 -22.61
N LEU A 207 11.70 0.52 -22.04
CA LEU A 207 11.32 1.17 -20.79
C LEU A 207 9.93 1.82 -20.92
N TYR A 208 9.71 2.65 -21.93
CA TYR A 208 8.47 3.43 -22.09
C TYR A 208 7.31 2.63 -22.69
N GLU A 209 7.58 1.60 -23.49
CA GLU A 209 6.52 0.82 -24.14
C GLU A 209 6.08 -0.42 -23.31
N ILE A 210 6.95 -0.96 -22.44
CA ILE A 210 6.69 -2.21 -21.71
C ILE A 210 6.69 -2.02 -20.20
N TYR A 211 7.74 -1.40 -19.61
CA TYR A 211 7.89 -1.41 -18.16
C TYR A 211 7.17 -0.28 -17.43
N LEU A 212 6.98 0.87 -18.05
CA LEU A 212 6.37 2.03 -17.44
C LEU A 212 4.85 2.18 -17.68
N PRO A 213 4.21 1.64 -18.74
CA PRO A 213 2.81 1.96 -19.04
C PRO A 213 1.83 1.63 -17.93
N ALA A 214 1.97 0.48 -17.23
CA ALA A 214 1.09 0.13 -16.13
C ALA A 214 1.19 1.13 -14.97
N PHE A 215 2.39 1.59 -14.63
CA PHE A 215 2.60 2.64 -13.63
C PHE A 215 2.07 3.99 -14.08
N LYS A 216 2.25 4.37 -15.35
CA LYS A 216 1.70 5.60 -15.90
C LYS A 216 0.19 5.64 -15.80
N MET A 217 -0.49 4.56 -16.18
CA MET A 217 -1.94 4.42 -16.05
C MET A 217 -2.38 4.41 -14.59
N ALA A 218 -1.63 3.78 -13.70
CA ALA A 218 -1.89 3.82 -12.26
C ALA A 218 -1.90 5.26 -11.71
N VAL A 219 -0.98 6.11 -12.17
CA VAL A 219 -0.91 7.52 -11.79
C VAL A 219 -2.01 8.34 -12.47
N GLN A 220 -2.08 8.30 -13.80
CA GLN A 220 -2.90 9.23 -14.59
C GLN A 220 -4.37 8.83 -14.71
N GLU A 221 -4.67 7.51 -14.79
CA GLU A 221 -6.05 7.00 -14.87
C GLU A 221 -6.56 6.50 -13.52
N GLY A 222 -5.69 5.86 -12.72
CA GLY A 222 -6.01 5.36 -11.38
C GLY A 222 -6.00 6.44 -10.31
N GLY A 223 -5.21 7.50 -10.47
CA GLY A 223 -5.05 8.57 -9.50
C GLY A 223 -4.36 8.09 -8.21
N ALA A 224 -3.34 7.25 -8.32
CA ALA A 224 -2.62 6.69 -7.16
C ALA A 224 -2.09 7.77 -6.22
N TRP A 225 -2.27 7.58 -4.91
CA TRP A 225 -1.79 8.53 -3.89
C TRP A 225 -0.42 8.17 -3.36
N SER A 226 0.07 6.96 -3.62
CA SER A 226 1.43 6.56 -3.28
C SER A 226 2.00 5.54 -4.26
N ILE A 227 3.32 5.52 -4.35
CA ILE A 227 4.11 4.58 -5.16
C ILE A 227 5.28 4.08 -4.32
N MET A 228 5.60 2.78 -4.42
CA MET A 228 6.78 2.21 -3.79
C MET A 228 7.91 2.06 -4.81
N GLY A 229 9.09 2.59 -4.47
CA GLY A 229 10.32 2.37 -5.24
C GLY A 229 10.75 0.91 -5.24
N ALA A 230 11.53 0.50 -6.23
CA ALA A 230 12.07 -0.86 -6.32
C ALA A 230 13.49 -0.96 -5.73
N TYR A 231 13.92 -2.19 -5.41
CA TYR A 231 15.25 -2.43 -4.82
C TYR A 231 16.41 -2.25 -5.78
N ASN A 232 16.23 -2.67 -7.02
CA ASN A 232 17.30 -2.74 -8.00
C ASN A 232 17.78 -1.36 -8.45
N LEU A 233 18.92 -1.35 -9.14
CA LEU A 233 19.51 -0.14 -9.70
C LEU A 233 19.08 0.03 -11.17
N TYR A 234 19.01 1.27 -11.58
CA TYR A 234 18.93 1.69 -12.97
C TYR A 234 19.83 2.90 -13.19
N LYS A 235 20.65 2.85 -14.25
CA LYS A 235 21.69 3.87 -14.53
C LYS A 235 22.61 4.12 -13.30
N GLY A 236 22.91 3.06 -12.54
CA GLY A 236 23.81 3.12 -11.38
C GLY A 236 23.23 3.70 -10.10
N GLN A 237 21.92 4.04 -10.05
CA GLN A 237 21.23 4.51 -8.86
C GLN A 237 20.14 3.54 -8.44
N HIS A 238 19.96 3.30 -7.14
CA HIS A 238 18.85 2.50 -6.62
C HIS A 238 17.51 3.17 -6.92
N LEU A 239 16.53 2.38 -7.36
CA LEU A 239 15.24 2.91 -7.82
C LEU A 239 14.41 3.57 -6.73
N CYS A 240 14.66 3.29 -5.46
CA CYS A 240 14.06 4.04 -4.35
C CYS A 240 14.54 5.50 -4.26
N HIS A 241 15.65 5.85 -4.90
CA HIS A 241 16.17 7.22 -4.96
C HIS A 241 16.90 7.49 -6.29
N ASN A 242 16.22 7.14 -7.39
CA ASN A 242 16.74 7.32 -8.74
C ASN A 242 16.20 8.62 -9.35
N GLN A 243 17.10 9.54 -9.67
CA GLN A 243 16.73 10.85 -10.21
C GLN A 243 15.86 10.76 -11.46
N TYR A 244 16.26 9.92 -12.42
CA TYR A 244 15.58 9.84 -13.71
C TYR A 244 14.16 9.28 -13.58
N THR A 245 13.99 8.20 -12.81
CA THR A 245 12.66 7.57 -12.71
C THR A 245 11.72 8.32 -11.78
N LEU A 246 12.21 8.86 -10.66
CA LEU A 246 11.34 9.50 -9.66
C LEU A 246 11.08 10.98 -9.95
N ASN A 247 12.12 11.76 -10.24
CA ASN A 247 11.93 13.19 -10.51
C ASN A 247 11.55 13.47 -11.96
N ASP A 248 12.33 12.93 -12.93
CA ASP A 248 12.14 13.35 -14.30
C ASP A 248 10.86 12.71 -14.88
N ILE A 249 10.67 11.38 -14.70
CA ILE A 249 9.50 10.67 -15.25
C ILE A 249 8.28 10.80 -14.31
N LEU A 250 8.36 10.26 -13.09
CA LEU A 250 7.18 10.11 -12.22
C LEU A 250 6.60 11.46 -11.80
N LYS A 251 7.43 12.32 -11.18
CA LYS A 251 6.98 13.62 -10.65
C LYS A 251 6.90 14.68 -11.74
N GLY A 252 7.89 14.70 -12.67
CA GLY A 252 7.98 15.69 -13.75
C GLY A 252 7.05 15.39 -14.92
N GLU A 253 7.31 14.32 -15.67
CA GLU A 253 6.56 14.01 -16.90
C GLU A 253 5.10 13.62 -16.63
N TRP A 254 4.87 12.80 -15.59
CA TRP A 254 3.50 12.32 -15.27
C TRP A 254 2.73 13.19 -14.30
N GLY A 255 3.39 14.14 -13.64
CA GLY A 255 2.75 15.06 -12.70
C GLY A 255 2.28 14.38 -11.40
N PHE A 256 2.97 13.33 -10.94
CA PHE A 256 2.59 12.62 -9.72
C PHE A 256 2.70 13.52 -8.49
N ASP A 257 1.58 13.75 -7.80
CA ASP A 257 1.47 14.60 -6.60
C ASP A 257 1.48 13.81 -5.28
N GLY A 258 1.51 12.48 -5.36
CA GLY A 258 1.48 11.59 -4.20
C GLY A 258 2.86 11.37 -3.56
N VAL A 259 2.92 10.37 -2.67
CA VAL A 259 4.11 10.02 -1.87
C VAL A 259 4.87 8.87 -2.51
N VAL A 260 6.18 9.04 -2.68
CA VAL A 260 7.11 7.95 -3.01
C VAL A 260 7.61 7.33 -1.71
N ILE A 261 7.28 6.07 -1.49
CA ILE A 261 7.71 5.26 -0.33
C ILE A 261 8.86 4.35 -0.78
N SER A 262 9.92 4.21 0.02
CA SER A 262 10.95 3.20 -0.27
C SER A 262 10.39 1.80 -0.03
N ASP A 263 10.88 0.81 -0.76
CA ASP A 263 10.77 -0.57 -0.29
C ASP A 263 11.68 -0.76 0.94
N TRP A 264 11.38 -1.76 1.79
CA TRP A 264 12.08 -1.99 3.07
C TRP A 264 13.54 -2.36 2.87
N GLY A 265 14.44 -1.43 3.19
CA GLY A 265 15.88 -1.56 2.93
C GLY A 265 16.29 -1.12 1.53
N GLY A 266 15.44 -0.40 0.81
CA GLY A 266 15.72 0.09 -0.56
C GLY A 266 16.48 1.43 -0.62
N THR A 267 16.68 2.12 0.51
CA THR A 267 17.42 3.37 0.57
C THR A 267 18.88 3.13 0.93
N HIS A 268 19.81 3.74 0.20
CA HIS A 268 21.24 3.47 0.32
C HIS A 268 22.14 4.71 0.36
N ASP A 269 21.60 5.92 0.16
CA ASP A 269 22.37 7.16 0.11
C ASP A 269 21.52 8.34 0.57
N THR A 270 22.03 9.09 1.58
CA THR A 270 21.32 10.25 2.15
C THR A 270 21.12 11.37 1.13
N ARG A 271 22.14 11.73 0.35
CA ARG A 271 22.04 12.85 -0.58
C ARG A 271 21.09 12.53 -1.73
N GLN A 272 21.19 11.34 -2.29
CA GLN A 272 20.24 10.89 -3.33
C GLN A 272 18.83 10.77 -2.77
N ALA A 273 18.62 10.23 -1.57
CA ALA A 273 17.30 10.19 -0.94
C ALA A 273 16.70 11.58 -0.72
N ILE A 274 17.53 12.59 -0.38
CA ILE A 274 17.09 13.98 -0.26
C ILE A 274 16.65 14.54 -1.62
N THR A 275 17.49 14.44 -2.65
CA THR A 275 17.33 15.20 -3.90
C THR A 275 16.58 14.46 -5.00
N ASN A 276 16.59 13.13 -5.00
CA ASN A 276 16.17 12.32 -6.14
C ASN A 276 14.73 11.77 -6.01
N GLY A 277 13.87 12.41 -5.20
CA GLY A 277 12.43 12.18 -5.28
C GLY A 277 11.85 11.16 -4.30
N LEU A 278 12.64 10.50 -3.43
CA LEU A 278 12.10 9.72 -2.32
C LEU A 278 11.41 10.65 -1.32
N ASP A 279 10.23 10.28 -0.82
CA ASP A 279 9.50 11.11 0.14
C ASP A 279 9.45 10.49 1.54
N MET A 280 9.37 9.15 1.64
CA MET A 280 9.21 8.44 2.89
C MET A 280 10.04 7.15 2.91
N GLU A 281 10.88 6.99 3.93
CA GLU A 281 11.85 5.90 4.05
C GLU A 281 11.41 4.85 5.06
N PHE A 282 11.47 3.57 4.67
CA PHE A 282 11.16 2.43 5.52
C PHE A 282 12.25 1.36 5.50
N GLY A 283 12.42 0.67 6.63
CA GLY A 283 13.15 -0.58 6.75
C GLY A 283 14.65 -0.54 6.47
N SER A 284 15.29 0.62 6.51
CA SER A 284 16.72 0.75 6.17
C SER A 284 17.65 0.02 7.13
N TRP A 285 18.71 -0.56 6.58
CA TRP A 285 19.75 -1.29 7.31
C TRP A 285 20.97 -0.39 7.52
N THR A 286 20.88 0.47 8.50
CA THR A 286 21.92 1.44 8.81
C THR A 286 22.80 0.98 9.98
N ASN A 287 24.00 1.58 10.13
CA ASN A 287 24.94 1.29 11.22
C ASN A 287 25.32 -0.21 11.36
N GLY A 288 25.41 -0.94 10.25
CA GLY A 288 25.74 -2.36 10.25
C GLY A 288 24.60 -3.28 10.70
N LEU A 289 23.38 -2.77 10.78
CA LEU A 289 22.21 -3.60 11.04
C LEU A 289 22.05 -4.66 9.94
N SER A 290 21.78 -5.88 10.36
CA SER A 290 21.49 -6.98 9.44
C SER A 290 20.05 -6.90 8.94
N ASN A 291 19.75 -7.65 7.87
CA ASN A 291 18.40 -7.83 7.41
C ASN A 291 17.49 -8.35 8.56
N GLY A 292 16.38 -7.65 8.82
CA GLY A 292 15.49 -7.96 9.93
C GLY A 292 15.76 -7.18 11.23
N ALA A 293 16.95 -6.57 11.37
CA ALA A 293 17.29 -5.71 12.52
C ALA A 293 17.16 -4.20 12.21
N SER A 294 16.23 -3.84 11.33
CA SER A 294 16.06 -2.48 10.82
C SER A 294 15.18 -1.62 11.74
N ASN A 295 15.61 -1.43 12.99
CA ASN A 295 14.90 -0.64 14.00
C ASN A 295 15.68 0.58 14.52
N ALA A 296 16.79 0.94 13.89
CA ALA A 296 17.53 2.16 14.22
C ALA A 296 16.96 3.36 13.43
N TYR A 297 15.68 3.64 13.60
CA TYR A 297 14.90 4.62 12.80
C TYR A 297 15.53 6.00 12.76
N ASP A 298 16.08 6.48 13.87
CA ASP A 298 16.75 7.79 13.93
C ASP A 298 18.08 7.84 13.14
N ASN A 299 18.61 6.69 12.71
CA ASN A 299 19.81 6.58 11.89
C ASN A 299 19.51 6.36 10.41
N TYR A 300 18.25 6.32 10.01
CA TYR A 300 17.85 6.21 8.62
C TYR A 300 18.37 7.39 7.80
N TYR A 301 18.49 7.20 6.48
CA TYR A 301 19.09 8.20 5.58
C TYR A 301 18.33 9.53 5.56
N LEU A 302 16.99 9.49 5.69
CA LEU A 302 16.14 10.67 5.81
C LEU A 302 15.88 11.11 7.26
N ALA A 303 16.51 10.48 8.26
CA ALA A 303 16.38 10.83 9.68
C ALA A 303 17.49 11.81 10.13
N ASN A 304 18.20 11.51 11.23
CA ASN A 304 19.30 12.34 11.75
C ASN A 304 20.38 12.68 10.72
N PRO A 305 20.78 11.78 9.79
CA PRO A 305 21.71 12.18 8.73
C PRO A 305 21.21 13.38 7.91
N TYR A 306 19.92 13.40 7.53
CA TYR A 306 19.33 14.54 6.83
C TYR A 306 19.25 15.78 7.71
N LEU A 307 18.75 15.65 8.95
CA LEU A 307 18.64 16.73 9.90
C LEU A 307 19.99 17.43 10.14
N ASN A 308 21.05 16.65 10.28
CA ASN A 308 22.40 17.18 10.48
C ASN A 308 22.91 17.95 9.26
N LEU A 309 22.67 17.46 8.05
CA LEU A 309 23.04 18.19 6.82
C LEU A 309 22.35 19.55 6.72
N ILE A 310 21.08 19.65 7.13
CA ILE A 310 20.35 20.94 7.17
C ILE A 310 20.96 21.86 8.24
N ARG A 311 21.17 21.36 9.44
CA ARG A 311 21.75 22.15 10.57
C ARG A 311 23.15 22.66 10.28
N GLU A 312 23.92 21.91 9.52
CA GLU A 312 25.25 22.27 9.05
C GLU A 312 25.24 23.24 7.84
N GLY A 313 24.05 23.55 7.29
CA GLY A 313 23.91 24.38 6.11
C GLY A 313 24.39 23.73 4.80
N LYS A 314 24.55 22.40 4.78
CA LYS A 314 25.03 21.64 3.63
C LYS A 314 23.92 21.32 2.61
N VAL A 315 22.67 21.36 3.04
CA VAL A 315 21.47 21.25 2.22
C VAL A 315 20.40 22.22 2.73
N GLY A 316 19.51 22.68 1.85
CA GLY A 316 18.37 23.52 2.21
C GLY A 316 17.17 22.72 2.73
N THR A 317 16.05 23.40 2.93
CA THR A 317 14.79 22.79 3.39
C THR A 317 13.76 22.63 2.26
N THR A 318 14.08 23.06 1.05
CA THR A 318 13.14 23.04 -0.10
C THR A 318 12.64 21.61 -0.40
N GLU A 319 13.57 20.65 -0.48
CA GLU A 319 13.26 19.26 -0.73
C GLU A 319 12.51 18.63 0.45
N LEU A 320 12.85 19.03 1.69
CA LEU A 320 12.11 18.57 2.88
C LEU A 320 10.67 19.08 2.86
N ASP A 321 10.47 20.35 2.54
CA ASP A 321 9.13 20.94 2.46
C ASP A 321 8.28 20.31 1.36
N ASP A 322 8.86 19.96 0.19
CA ASP A 322 8.14 19.21 -0.84
C ASP A 322 7.72 17.81 -0.35
N LYS A 323 8.63 17.04 0.25
CA LYS A 323 8.32 15.73 0.83
C LYS A 323 7.18 15.84 1.86
N VAL A 324 7.28 16.80 2.76
CA VAL A 324 6.28 17.01 3.82
C VAL A 324 4.93 17.44 3.25
N ARG A 325 4.88 18.29 2.19
CA ARG A 325 3.62 18.60 1.49
C ARG A 325 2.94 17.36 0.96
N ARG A 326 3.69 16.46 0.32
CA ARG A 326 3.17 15.20 -0.20
C ARG A 326 2.64 14.30 0.91
N ILE A 327 3.37 14.17 2.00
CA ILE A 327 2.97 13.38 3.18
C ILE A 327 1.72 13.96 3.85
N LEU A 328 1.66 15.27 4.04
CA LEU A 328 0.48 15.94 4.60
C LEU A 328 -0.75 15.78 3.69
N ARG A 329 -0.56 15.88 2.37
CA ARG A 329 -1.63 15.60 1.39
C ARG A 329 -2.17 14.18 1.51
N LEU A 330 -1.27 13.18 1.66
CA LEU A 330 -1.63 11.79 1.94
C LEU A 330 -2.44 11.68 3.25
N ILE A 331 -1.97 12.30 4.33
CA ILE A 331 -2.65 12.31 5.64
C ILE A 331 -4.06 12.91 5.54
N PHE A 332 -4.22 14.03 4.82
CA PHE A 332 -5.52 14.67 4.66
C PHE A 332 -6.47 13.90 3.72
N ARG A 333 -5.95 13.12 2.77
CA ARG A 333 -6.74 12.20 1.94
C ARG A 333 -7.14 10.93 2.71
N THR A 334 -6.39 10.53 3.73
CA THR A 334 -6.56 9.27 4.46
C THR A 334 -6.98 9.49 5.91
N VAL A 335 -6.06 9.42 6.86
CA VAL A 335 -6.35 9.36 8.30
C VAL A 335 -7.05 10.62 8.85
N MET A 336 -6.86 11.77 8.25
CA MET A 336 -7.55 13.03 8.58
C MET A 336 -8.70 13.39 7.60
N ASN A 337 -9.16 12.45 6.80
CA ASN A 337 -10.37 12.62 6.00
C ASN A 337 -11.60 12.20 6.85
N PRO A 338 -12.49 13.13 7.23
CA PRO A 338 -13.65 12.80 8.06
C PRO A 338 -14.71 12.00 7.29
N ASP A 339 -14.72 12.08 5.96
CA ASP A 339 -15.76 11.47 5.11
C ASP A 339 -15.42 10.02 4.72
N ARG A 340 -14.27 9.50 5.16
CA ARG A 340 -13.91 8.11 4.87
C ARG A 340 -14.84 7.13 5.58
N PRO A 341 -15.27 6.04 4.93
CA PRO A 341 -16.13 5.03 5.54
C PRO A 341 -15.42 4.31 6.70
N TRP A 342 -16.16 3.55 7.50
CA TRP A 342 -15.58 2.76 8.61
C TRP A 342 -14.82 1.53 8.14
N GLY A 343 -15.15 1.02 6.95
CA GLY A 343 -14.67 -0.26 6.44
C GLY A 343 -15.39 -1.44 7.09
N SER A 344 -15.08 -2.62 6.59
CA SER A 344 -15.56 -3.90 7.13
C SER A 344 -14.47 -4.95 6.98
N MET A 345 -14.54 -6.04 7.71
CA MET A 345 -13.56 -7.13 7.66
C MET A 345 -14.25 -8.48 7.72
N LEU A 346 -13.75 -9.44 6.92
CA LEU A 346 -14.27 -10.82 6.90
C LEU A 346 -15.79 -10.89 6.61
N SER A 347 -16.31 -9.91 5.85
CA SER A 347 -17.73 -9.87 5.53
C SER A 347 -18.12 -10.95 4.51
N PRO A 348 -19.38 -11.41 4.49
CA PRO A 348 -19.87 -12.32 3.45
C PRO A 348 -19.64 -11.78 2.04
N GLU A 349 -19.73 -10.45 1.86
CA GLU A 349 -19.54 -9.77 0.58
C GLU A 349 -18.09 -9.87 0.11
N HIS A 350 -17.11 -9.82 1.03
CA HIS A 350 -15.69 -9.98 0.71
C HIS A 350 -15.38 -11.41 0.24
N TYR A 351 -15.93 -12.43 0.91
CA TYR A 351 -15.80 -13.82 0.45
C TYR A 351 -16.48 -14.05 -0.90
N GLU A 352 -17.64 -13.43 -1.13
CA GLU A 352 -18.34 -13.50 -2.40
C GLU A 352 -17.56 -12.78 -3.51
N ALA A 353 -16.96 -11.63 -3.23
CA ALA A 353 -16.07 -10.93 -4.16
C ALA A 353 -14.87 -11.82 -4.54
N ALA A 354 -14.19 -12.41 -3.55
CA ALA A 354 -13.07 -13.32 -3.79
C ALA A 354 -13.50 -14.54 -4.67
N ARG A 355 -14.67 -15.12 -4.38
CA ARG A 355 -15.24 -16.23 -5.16
C ARG A 355 -15.53 -15.83 -6.60
N ARG A 356 -16.23 -14.72 -6.82
CA ARG A 356 -16.59 -14.23 -8.16
C ARG A 356 -15.37 -13.94 -9.01
N ILE A 357 -14.38 -13.24 -8.45
CA ILE A 357 -13.13 -12.93 -9.14
C ILE A 357 -12.40 -14.23 -9.51
N GLY A 358 -12.32 -15.18 -8.57
CA GLY A 358 -11.69 -16.48 -8.81
C GLY A 358 -12.39 -17.27 -9.92
N GLU A 359 -13.72 -17.33 -9.91
CA GLU A 359 -14.50 -18.03 -10.95
C GLU A 359 -14.34 -17.38 -12.34
N GLU A 360 -14.36 -16.04 -12.41
CA GLU A 360 -14.22 -15.31 -13.68
C GLU A 360 -12.79 -15.36 -14.24
N GLY A 361 -11.79 -15.48 -13.35
CA GLY A 361 -10.38 -15.62 -13.74
C GLY A 361 -10.00 -17.02 -14.27
N ILE A 362 -10.87 -18.03 -14.17
CA ILE A 362 -10.61 -19.38 -14.65
C ILE A 362 -10.90 -19.46 -16.16
N VAL A 363 -9.87 -19.73 -16.94
CA VAL A 363 -9.95 -19.82 -18.41
C VAL A 363 -9.95 -21.28 -18.86
N LEU A 364 -11.01 -21.72 -19.55
CA LEU A 364 -11.10 -23.06 -20.14
C LEU A 364 -10.33 -23.10 -21.47
N LEU A 365 -9.09 -23.56 -21.45
CA LEU A 365 -8.22 -23.58 -22.63
C LEU A 365 -8.64 -24.64 -23.66
N GLN A 366 -9.23 -25.76 -23.23
CA GLN A 366 -9.63 -26.83 -24.10
C GLN A 366 -10.80 -27.65 -23.48
N ASN A 367 -11.81 -27.98 -24.28
CA ASN A 367 -12.90 -28.86 -23.88
C ASN A 367 -13.24 -29.84 -25.02
N LYS A 368 -12.27 -30.68 -25.37
CA LYS A 368 -12.40 -31.66 -26.43
C LYS A 368 -13.44 -32.73 -26.04
N GLY A 369 -14.44 -32.94 -26.87
CA GLY A 369 -15.53 -33.89 -26.61
C GLY A 369 -16.57 -33.37 -25.60
N ASN A 370 -16.57 -32.08 -25.25
CA ASN A 370 -17.52 -31.47 -24.30
C ASN A 370 -17.59 -32.22 -22.95
N VAL A 371 -16.42 -32.56 -22.40
CA VAL A 371 -16.32 -33.28 -21.13
C VAL A 371 -16.75 -32.39 -19.94
N LEU A 372 -16.55 -31.10 -20.07
CA LEU A 372 -16.97 -30.10 -19.08
C LEU A 372 -18.18 -29.31 -19.58
N PRO A 373 -19.11 -28.93 -18.69
CA PRO A 373 -19.20 -29.30 -17.27
C PRO A 373 -19.48 -30.82 -17.09
N ILE A 374 -18.96 -31.38 -15.98
CA ILE A 374 -19.19 -32.79 -15.64
C ILE A 374 -20.70 -33.02 -15.44
N ASP A 375 -21.29 -33.92 -16.24
CA ASP A 375 -22.69 -34.33 -16.07
C ASP A 375 -22.83 -35.28 -14.87
N LEU A 376 -23.27 -34.77 -13.74
CA LEU A 376 -23.45 -35.51 -12.49
C LEU A 376 -24.63 -36.53 -12.55
N ASN A 377 -25.45 -36.51 -13.59
CA ASN A 377 -26.44 -37.61 -13.83
C ASN A 377 -25.74 -38.87 -14.30
N ARG A 378 -24.63 -38.72 -15.02
CA ARG A 378 -23.84 -39.84 -15.59
C ARG A 378 -22.62 -40.16 -14.74
N ALA A 379 -21.85 -39.14 -14.31
CA ALA A 379 -20.63 -39.31 -13.51
C ALA A 379 -20.99 -39.56 -12.05
N LYS A 380 -20.92 -40.81 -11.60
CA LYS A 380 -21.21 -41.20 -10.21
C LYS A 380 -19.94 -41.27 -9.35
N LYS A 381 -18.77 -41.23 -9.97
CA LYS A 381 -17.46 -41.22 -9.31
C LYS A 381 -16.53 -40.24 -10.00
N ILE A 382 -15.85 -39.40 -9.22
CA ILE A 382 -14.87 -38.43 -9.67
C ILE A 382 -13.55 -38.75 -8.99
N LEU A 383 -12.51 -39.03 -9.78
CA LEU A 383 -11.16 -39.22 -9.29
C LEU A 383 -10.40 -37.89 -9.35
N VAL A 384 -9.88 -37.45 -8.20
CA VAL A 384 -8.99 -36.29 -8.07
C VAL A 384 -7.60 -36.79 -7.74
N VAL A 385 -6.60 -36.37 -8.50
CA VAL A 385 -5.21 -36.85 -8.35
C VAL A 385 -4.25 -35.68 -8.19
N GLY A 386 -3.16 -35.93 -7.45
CA GLY A 386 -2.05 -35.00 -7.31
C GLY A 386 -2.08 -34.20 -6.02
N GLU A 387 -0.88 -33.85 -5.55
CA GLU A 387 -0.68 -33.19 -4.26
C GLU A 387 -1.34 -31.82 -4.13
N ASN A 388 -1.47 -31.07 -5.23
CA ASN A 388 -2.09 -29.75 -5.20
C ASN A 388 -3.61 -29.80 -4.92
N ALA A 389 -4.23 -30.98 -5.04
CA ALA A 389 -5.65 -31.15 -4.72
C ALA A 389 -5.94 -30.88 -3.23
N ILE A 390 -5.00 -31.14 -2.35
CA ILE A 390 -5.15 -30.98 -0.89
C ILE A 390 -4.39 -29.79 -0.30
N LYS A 391 -3.60 -29.08 -1.12
CA LYS A 391 -2.82 -27.95 -0.64
C LYS A 391 -3.66 -26.71 -0.41
N MET A 392 -3.42 -26.07 0.72
CA MET A 392 -3.85 -24.70 1.02
C MET A 392 -2.76 -23.76 0.51
N MET A 393 -3.09 -22.85 -0.42
CA MET A 393 -2.11 -22.02 -1.13
C MET A 393 -2.50 -20.55 -1.15
N THR A 394 -3.16 -20.08 -0.10
CA THR A 394 -3.58 -18.67 0.03
C THR A 394 -2.47 -17.76 0.51
N VAL A 395 -1.43 -18.30 1.15
CA VAL A 395 -0.32 -17.52 1.72
C VAL A 395 0.87 -17.55 0.78
N GLY A 396 1.29 -16.36 0.32
CA GLY A 396 2.46 -16.20 -0.57
C GLY A 396 3.80 -16.11 0.14
N GLY A 397 3.80 -15.92 1.46
CA GLY A 397 5.01 -15.67 2.25
C GLY A 397 5.57 -14.24 2.11
N GLY A 398 6.55 -13.86 2.94
CA GLY A 398 7.14 -12.52 2.94
C GLY A 398 6.09 -11.43 3.12
N SER A 399 6.06 -10.43 2.22
CA SER A 399 5.04 -9.36 2.20
C SER A 399 3.62 -9.89 1.95
N SER A 400 3.47 -11.11 1.44
CA SER A 400 2.18 -11.77 1.21
C SER A 400 1.89 -12.86 2.26
N SER A 401 2.41 -12.71 3.48
CA SER A 401 2.13 -13.60 4.63
C SER A 401 0.78 -13.24 5.25
N LEU A 402 -0.28 -13.88 4.78
CA LEU A 402 -1.63 -13.64 5.26
C LEU A 402 -1.98 -14.53 6.46
N LYS A 403 -2.85 -14.04 7.33
CA LYS A 403 -3.54 -14.81 8.36
C LYS A 403 -4.99 -14.97 7.93
N VAL A 404 -5.25 -16.01 7.13
CA VAL A 404 -6.58 -16.22 6.58
C VAL A 404 -7.48 -16.91 7.59
N GLN A 405 -8.72 -16.44 7.68
CA GLN A 405 -9.70 -17.05 8.57
C GLN A 405 -10.28 -18.34 7.97
N ARG A 406 -10.34 -18.43 6.65
CA ARG A 406 -10.99 -19.54 5.95
C ARG A 406 -10.20 -19.91 4.70
N GLU A 407 -9.81 -21.16 4.61
CA GLU A 407 -9.19 -21.75 3.42
C GLU A 407 -10.00 -22.96 2.95
N LEU A 408 -9.93 -23.25 1.66
CA LEU A 408 -10.59 -24.35 1.02
C LEU A 408 -9.66 -25.01 0.01
N SER A 409 -9.35 -26.30 0.21
CA SER A 409 -8.57 -27.02 -0.80
C SER A 409 -9.40 -27.31 -2.06
N PRO A 410 -8.79 -27.48 -3.23
CA PRO A 410 -9.50 -27.92 -4.43
C PRO A 410 -10.33 -29.19 -4.22
N LEU A 411 -9.79 -30.17 -3.50
CA LEU A 411 -10.49 -31.42 -3.18
C LEU A 411 -11.75 -31.19 -2.35
N ASP A 412 -11.65 -30.34 -1.31
CA ASP A 412 -12.80 -30.05 -0.45
C ASP A 412 -13.86 -29.25 -1.20
N GLY A 413 -13.44 -28.31 -2.05
CA GLY A 413 -14.36 -27.58 -2.93
C GLY A 413 -15.12 -28.50 -3.88
N ILE A 414 -14.44 -29.47 -4.50
CA ILE A 414 -15.07 -30.47 -5.36
C ILE A 414 -16.04 -31.34 -4.54
N LYS A 415 -15.61 -31.87 -3.38
CA LYS A 415 -16.47 -32.66 -2.49
C LYS A 415 -17.75 -31.92 -2.11
N GLN A 416 -17.62 -30.66 -1.70
CA GLN A 416 -18.79 -29.85 -1.36
C GLN A 416 -19.73 -29.63 -2.55
N ARG A 417 -19.18 -29.36 -3.73
CA ARG A 417 -19.95 -29.08 -4.97
C ARG A 417 -20.78 -30.26 -5.43
N VAL A 418 -20.27 -31.48 -5.27
CA VAL A 418 -20.91 -32.71 -5.77
C VAL A 418 -21.55 -33.55 -4.67
N ALA A 419 -21.61 -33.04 -3.45
CA ALA A 419 -22.17 -33.76 -2.31
C ALA A 419 -23.56 -34.32 -2.60
N GLY A 420 -23.76 -35.62 -2.28
CA GLY A 420 -25.00 -36.35 -2.53
C GLY A 420 -25.28 -36.71 -4.01
N LYS A 421 -24.39 -36.33 -4.96
CA LYS A 421 -24.57 -36.61 -6.40
C LYS A 421 -23.51 -37.54 -6.96
N ALA A 422 -22.28 -37.44 -6.49
CA ALA A 422 -21.17 -38.29 -6.91
C ALA A 422 -20.21 -38.58 -5.75
N GLU A 423 -19.56 -39.75 -5.80
CA GLU A 423 -18.44 -40.11 -4.93
C GLU A 423 -17.18 -39.40 -5.42
N VAL A 424 -16.41 -38.80 -4.51
CA VAL A 424 -15.09 -38.22 -4.82
C VAL A 424 -13.99 -39.07 -4.19
N VAL A 425 -13.12 -39.60 -5.03
CA VAL A 425 -11.95 -40.39 -4.64
C VAL A 425 -10.70 -39.56 -4.87
N TYR A 426 -9.77 -39.54 -3.89
CA TYR A 426 -8.46 -38.88 -4.00
C TYR A 426 -7.36 -39.95 -4.04
N ALA A 427 -6.35 -39.76 -4.89
CA ALA A 427 -5.17 -40.62 -4.99
C ALA A 427 -3.87 -39.80 -5.21
#